data_752b7eca89094a5d2a9bbba527246b4c
#
_entry.id   752b7eca89094a5d2a9bbba527246b4c
#
_cell.length_a   1.000
_cell.length_b   1.000
_cell.length_c   1.000
_cell.angle_alpha   90.00
_cell.angle_beta   90.00
_cell.angle_gamma   90.00
#
_symmetry.space_group_name_H-M   'P 1'
#
loop_
_entity.id
_entity.type
_entity.pdbx_description
1 polymer ?
#
loop_
_entity_poly.entity_id
_entity_poly.type
_entity_poly.pdbx_seq_one_letter_code
_entity_poly.pdbx_strand_id
1 'polypeptide(L)'
;MSKARLVITAVVVEKRTVDEVTAAYGVSRSWLYELLARYRDEGEAAFEPRSKAPKTSPRATPPATVDLVLTLRKQLLEAGHDAGADTIAWHLAQHHDVQLSRATIHRILTRHDAVTPEPRKRPRSSYIRFQAAMPNECWQSDFTHYPLTDTATFPKGVEIITWLDDCTRYALHVSAHRAITTTIVTATFRKAAGQHGIPASTLTDNGMVYTVRLASIGHRGGRNGFEHQLRDWHVIQKNSRPNHPTTCGKVERFQQTMKNWLRAQPAQPATIDELQALLDRFRREYNTTRPHRSLPHKATPAALYDTIPKAVPGPSRDTDTHDRIRHDIVDKSGTVTLRIAGQLRHIGVGRTHTRTHVILLIQDLQVRVINAITGELLRELTIDPDHDYQRRTPK
;
A
#
# COMPACT_ATOMS: atom_id res chain seq x y z
N MET A 1 8.71 -28.11 44.03
CA MET A 1 9.86 -27.39 44.61
C MET A 1 10.93 -27.25 43.53
N SER A 2 11.54 -26.07 43.32
CA SER A 2 12.55 -25.91 42.25
C SER A 2 13.84 -26.67 42.63
N LYS A 3 14.58 -27.19 41.62
CA LYS A 3 15.86 -27.88 41.82
C LYS A 3 16.85 -27.01 42.57
N ALA A 4 16.88 -25.73 42.33
CA ALA A 4 17.70 -24.75 43.04
C ALA A 4 17.40 -24.71 44.55
N ARG A 5 16.13 -24.74 44.94
CA ARG A 5 15.71 -24.75 46.35
C ARG A 5 16.13 -26.04 47.06
N LEU A 6 15.92 -27.20 46.41
CA LEU A 6 16.34 -28.50 46.97
C LEU A 6 17.83 -28.54 47.25
N VAL A 7 18.64 -28.09 46.28
CA VAL A 7 20.10 -28.09 46.38
C VAL A 7 20.61 -27.17 47.51
N ILE A 8 20.01 -25.97 47.62
CA ILE A 8 20.37 -25.04 48.72
C ILE A 8 19.95 -25.60 50.07
N THR A 9 18.75 -26.17 50.19
CA THR A 9 18.29 -26.80 51.44
C THR A 9 19.24 -27.91 51.86
N ALA A 10 19.68 -28.78 50.95
CA ALA A 10 20.62 -29.87 51.23
C ALA A 10 21.97 -29.37 51.77
N VAL A 11 22.51 -28.25 51.23
CA VAL A 11 23.77 -27.69 51.69
C VAL A 11 23.63 -26.86 52.98
N VAL A 12 22.65 -25.96 53.03
CA VAL A 12 22.55 -24.96 54.11
C VAL A 12 21.85 -25.51 55.34
N VAL A 13 20.77 -26.29 55.16
CA VAL A 13 19.95 -26.83 56.25
C VAL A 13 20.45 -28.22 56.65
N GLU A 14 20.59 -29.15 55.69
CA GLU A 14 20.97 -30.53 55.94
C GLU A 14 22.47 -30.69 56.14
N LYS A 15 23.31 -29.65 55.95
CA LYS A 15 24.77 -29.63 56.12
C LYS A 15 25.51 -30.66 55.27
N ARG A 16 24.95 -31.08 54.16
CA ARG A 16 25.62 -32.02 53.25
C ARG A 16 26.75 -31.31 52.50
N THR A 17 27.79 -32.11 52.20
CA THR A 17 28.92 -31.56 51.42
C THR A 17 28.55 -31.23 49.99
N VAL A 18 29.27 -30.28 49.38
CA VAL A 18 29.08 -29.89 47.96
C VAL A 18 29.19 -31.11 47.05
N ASP A 19 30.13 -32.03 47.35
CA ASP A 19 30.36 -33.22 46.54
C ASP A 19 29.19 -34.20 46.58
N GLU A 20 28.63 -34.45 47.75
CA GLU A 20 27.44 -35.27 47.92
C GLU A 20 26.22 -34.67 47.18
N VAL A 21 26.03 -33.35 47.28
CA VAL A 21 24.91 -32.67 46.65
C VAL A 21 25.05 -32.62 45.14
N THR A 22 26.26 -32.38 44.61
CA THR A 22 26.50 -32.39 43.17
C THR A 22 26.25 -33.78 42.57
N ALA A 23 26.70 -34.83 43.24
CA ALA A 23 26.48 -36.23 42.84
C ALA A 23 24.99 -36.61 42.92
N ALA A 24 24.32 -36.29 44.02
CA ALA A 24 22.93 -36.67 44.25
C ALA A 24 21.93 -35.96 43.30
N TYR A 25 22.16 -34.69 43.01
CA TYR A 25 21.25 -33.87 42.21
C TYR A 25 21.68 -33.67 40.75
N GLY A 26 22.84 -34.18 40.35
CA GLY A 26 23.39 -34.08 39.00
C GLY A 26 23.55 -32.60 38.57
N VAL A 27 24.21 -31.80 39.43
CA VAL A 27 24.52 -30.39 39.16
C VAL A 27 26.02 -30.16 39.16
N SER A 28 26.50 -29.14 38.42
CA SER A 28 27.93 -28.82 38.45
C SER A 28 28.31 -28.09 39.73
N ARG A 29 29.55 -28.30 40.19
CA ARG A 29 30.12 -27.58 41.35
C ARG A 29 30.08 -26.07 41.17
N SER A 30 30.44 -25.57 39.97
CA SER A 30 30.43 -24.14 39.65
C SER A 30 29.04 -23.52 39.80
N TRP A 31 28.01 -24.18 39.27
CA TRP A 31 26.62 -23.73 39.41
C TRP A 31 26.18 -23.73 40.88
N LEU A 32 26.54 -24.74 41.64
CA LEU A 32 26.19 -24.81 43.07
C LEU A 32 26.85 -23.70 43.88
N TYR A 33 28.14 -23.42 43.67
CA TYR A 33 28.83 -22.31 44.34
C TYR A 33 28.26 -20.94 43.94
N GLU A 34 27.93 -20.73 42.66
CA GLU A 34 27.29 -19.51 42.20
C GLU A 34 25.90 -19.33 42.84
N LEU A 35 25.13 -20.41 42.94
CA LEU A 35 23.81 -20.38 43.56
C LEU A 35 23.91 -20.13 45.08
N LEU A 36 24.90 -20.70 45.78
CA LEU A 36 25.16 -20.46 47.19
C LEU A 36 25.58 -19.01 47.46
N ALA A 37 26.45 -18.43 46.61
CA ALA A 37 26.82 -17.02 46.70
C ALA A 37 25.58 -16.12 46.51
N ARG A 38 24.79 -16.39 45.52
CA ARG A 38 23.51 -15.66 45.29
C ARG A 38 22.56 -15.78 46.48
N TYR A 39 22.44 -16.98 47.05
CA TYR A 39 21.53 -17.17 48.19
C TYR A 39 22.00 -16.42 49.46
N ARG A 40 23.32 -16.27 49.64
CA ARG A 40 23.85 -15.43 50.71
C ARG A 40 23.57 -13.97 50.57
N ASP A 41 23.60 -13.48 49.31
CA ASP A 41 23.40 -12.04 48.98
C ASP A 41 21.92 -11.66 48.83
N GLU A 42 21.11 -12.52 48.23
CA GLU A 42 19.75 -12.21 47.75
C GLU A 42 18.66 -13.01 48.53
N GLY A 43 19.05 -13.96 49.40
CA GLY A 43 18.12 -14.83 50.11
C GLY A 43 17.25 -15.66 49.12
N GLU A 44 15.96 -15.77 49.39
CA GLU A 44 15.03 -16.56 48.59
C GLU A 44 14.87 -16.04 47.14
N ALA A 45 15.17 -14.78 46.87
CA ALA A 45 15.16 -14.21 45.52
C ALA A 45 16.18 -14.89 44.58
N ALA A 46 17.21 -15.55 45.14
CA ALA A 46 18.17 -16.33 44.37
C ALA A 46 17.54 -17.51 43.59
N PHE A 47 16.36 -17.98 43.99
CA PHE A 47 15.65 -19.07 43.30
C PHE A 47 14.91 -18.62 42.06
N GLU A 48 14.68 -17.32 41.90
CA GLU A 48 14.03 -16.77 40.70
C GLU A 48 15.00 -16.79 39.51
N PRO A 49 14.53 -17.18 38.31
CA PRO A 49 15.35 -17.17 37.12
C PRO A 49 15.81 -15.76 36.77
N ARG A 50 17.10 -15.51 36.68
CA ARG A 50 17.63 -14.24 36.17
C ARG A 50 17.38 -14.13 34.67
N SER A 51 17.06 -12.92 34.23
CA SER A 51 16.97 -12.61 32.82
C SER A 51 18.32 -12.93 32.13
N LYS A 52 18.26 -13.71 31.05
CA LYS A 52 19.39 -13.96 30.15
C LYS A 52 19.56 -12.88 29.09
N ALA A 53 18.73 -11.83 29.11
CA ALA A 53 18.83 -10.72 28.17
C ALA A 53 20.17 -9.98 28.37
N PRO A 54 20.82 -9.55 27.30
CA PRO A 54 22.03 -8.73 27.38
C PRO A 54 21.77 -7.48 28.22
N LYS A 55 22.69 -7.10 29.07
CA LYS A 55 22.60 -5.89 29.92
C LYS A 55 22.70 -4.60 29.10
N THR A 56 23.29 -4.66 27.93
CA THR A 56 23.44 -3.55 27.00
C THR A 56 22.93 -3.94 25.62
N SER A 57 22.36 -3.00 24.88
CA SER A 57 21.94 -3.17 23.49
C SER A 57 22.60 -2.09 22.63
N PRO A 58 23.84 -2.31 22.14
CA PRO A 58 24.59 -1.32 21.36
C PRO A 58 23.88 -0.85 20.08
N ARG A 59 22.94 -1.67 19.58
CA ARG A 59 22.13 -1.37 18.39
C ARG A 59 20.72 -0.85 18.74
N ALA A 60 20.48 -0.44 19.99
CA ALA A 60 19.21 0.17 20.36
C ALA A 60 19.03 1.49 19.61
N THR A 61 17.81 1.73 19.15
CA THR A 61 17.46 3.04 18.54
C THR A 61 17.65 4.13 19.60
N PRO A 62 18.37 5.22 19.29
CA PRO A 62 18.58 6.32 20.23
C PRO A 62 17.25 6.89 20.73
N PRO A 63 17.15 7.31 22.00
CA PRO A 63 15.92 7.90 22.57
C PRO A 63 15.39 9.08 21.73
N ALA A 64 16.24 10.01 21.31
CA ALA A 64 15.85 11.14 20.46
C ALA A 64 15.19 10.70 19.15
N THR A 65 15.64 9.58 18.56
CA THR A 65 15.01 9.02 17.34
C THR A 65 13.66 8.37 17.65
N VAL A 66 13.51 7.77 18.83
CA VAL A 66 12.22 7.23 19.30
C VAL A 66 11.21 8.38 19.46
N ASP A 67 11.60 9.46 20.13
CA ASP A 67 10.77 10.64 20.33
C ASP A 67 10.36 11.29 18.99
N LEU A 68 11.28 11.35 18.03
CA LEU A 68 10.98 11.84 16.68
C LEU A 68 9.94 10.98 15.96
N VAL A 69 10.03 9.64 16.07
CA VAL A 69 9.03 8.71 15.52
C VAL A 69 7.65 8.96 16.11
N LEU A 70 7.56 9.15 17.42
CA LEU A 70 6.29 9.41 18.13
C LEU A 70 5.71 10.79 17.78
N THR A 71 6.57 11.80 17.69
CA THR A 71 6.19 13.16 17.28
C THR A 71 5.63 13.16 15.85
N LEU A 72 6.32 12.55 14.90
CA LEU A 72 5.84 12.41 13.53
C LEU A 72 4.50 11.64 13.47
N ARG A 73 4.36 10.59 14.25
CA ARG A 73 3.09 9.86 14.35
C ARG A 73 1.94 10.76 14.76
N LYS A 74 2.14 11.57 15.79
CA LYS A 74 1.14 12.51 16.31
C LYS A 74 0.80 13.58 15.28
N GLN A 75 1.81 14.27 14.74
CA GLN A 75 1.63 15.34 13.74
C GLN A 75 0.89 14.86 12.48
N LEU A 76 1.25 13.68 11.95
CA LEU A 76 0.60 13.09 10.79
C LEU A 76 -0.86 12.73 11.06
N LEU A 77 -1.18 12.23 12.25
CA LEU A 77 -2.56 11.92 12.65
C LEU A 77 -3.40 13.19 12.79
N GLU A 78 -2.85 14.22 13.45
CA GLU A 78 -3.50 15.52 13.64
C GLU A 78 -3.77 16.22 12.29
N ALA A 79 -2.85 16.07 11.33
CA ALA A 79 -3.03 16.56 9.97
C ALA A 79 -3.93 15.67 9.08
N GLY A 80 -4.48 14.57 9.60
CA GLY A 80 -5.33 13.64 8.85
C GLY A 80 -4.60 12.78 7.81
N HIS A 81 -3.29 12.67 7.93
CA HIS A 81 -2.46 11.87 7.03
C HIS A 81 -2.31 10.41 7.46
N ASP A 82 -1.83 9.59 6.52
CA ASP A 82 -1.36 8.25 6.88
C ASP A 82 -0.15 8.36 7.82
N ALA A 83 -0.27 7.83 9.01
CA ALA A 83 0.76 7.86 10.04
C ALA A 83 1.30 6.44 10.35
N GLY A 84 1.28 5.54 9.39
CA GLY A 84 1.83 4.18 9.53
C GLY A 84 3.36 4.14 9.45
N ALA A 85 3.94 3.02 9.88
CA ALA A 85 5.40 2.85 9.91
C ALA A 85 6.09 3.08 8.55
N ASP A 86 5.42 2.78 7.44
CA ASP A 86 5.95 3.04 6.09
C ASP A 86 6.03 4.55 5.77
N THR A 87 5.00 5.31 6.15
CA THR A 87 4.94 6.77 5.95
C THR A 87 5.95 7.47 6.85
N ILE A 88 6.01 7.08 8.13
CA ILE A 88 6.99 7.64 9.08
C ILE A 88 8.41 7.37 8.60
N ALA A 89 8.73 6.15 8.10
CA ALA A 89 10.04 5.84 7.54
C ALA A 89 10.42 6.77 6.38
N TRP A 90 9.44 7.08 5.53
CA TRP A 90 9.66 8.01 4.42
C TRP A 90 9.95 9.44 4.93
N HIS A 91 9.16 9.95 5.87
CA HIS A 91 9.38 11.28 6.46
C HIS A 91 10.73 11.40 7.17
N LEU A 92 11.12 10.36 7.92
CA LEU A 92 12.44 10.30 8.57
C LEU A 92 13.57 10.41 7.56
N ALA A 93 13.48 9.66 6.45
CA ALA A 93 14.52 9.67 5.41
C ALA A 93 14.56 10.99 4.64
N GLN A 94 13.39 11.59 4.31
CA GLN A 94 13.33 12.79 3.46
C GLN A 94 13.61 14.09 4.21
N HIS A 95 13.26 14.17 5.49
CA HIS A 95 13.28 15.45 6.22
C HIS A 95 14.22 15.45 7.43
N HIS A 96 14.71 14.31 7.86
CA HIS A 96 15.52 14.19 9.08
C HIS A 96 16.82 13.41 8.90
N ASP A 97 17.10 12.95 7.68
CA ASP A 97 18.28 12.09 7.36
C ASP A 97 18.42 10.85 8.28
N VAL A 98 17.28 10.31 8.73
CA VAL A 98 17.23 9.13 9.61
C VAL A 98 16.68 7.93 8.84
N GLN A 99 17.50 6.87 8.75
CA GLN A 99 17.15 5.62 8.10
C GLN A 99 16.71 4.58 9.13
N LEU A 100 15.42 4.28 9.22
CA LEU A 100 14.88 3.22 10.07
C LEU A 100 14.05 2.22 9.27
N SER A 101 14.20 0.93 9.61
CA SER A 101 13.35 -0.09 9.01
C SER A 101 11.90 0.06 9.48
N ARG A 102 10.95 -0.29 8.60
CA ARG A 102 9.52 -0.37 8.94
C ARG A 102 9.28 -1.22 10.20
N ALA A 103 10.01 -2.34 10.35
CA ALA A 103 9.85 -3.23 11.50
C ALA A 103 10.30 -2.56 12.81
N THR A 104 11.37 -1.76 12.78
CA THR A 104 11.85 -1.00 13.94
C THR A 104 10.82 0.05 14.35
N ILE A 105 10.32 0.85 13.38
CA ILE A 105 9.29 1.86 13.65
C ILE A 105 8.03 1.20 14.21
N HIS A 106 7.57 0.10 13.62
CA HIS A 106 6.39 -0.60 14.13
C HIS A 106 6.57 -1.09 15.57
N ARG A 107 7.75 -1.62 15.92
CA ARG A 107 8.05 -2.03 17.30
C ARG A 107 8.07 -0.84 18.27
N ILE A 108 8.60 0.31 17.84
CA ILE A 108 8.55 1.55 18.65
C ILE A 108 7.10 1.94 18.91
N LEU A 109 6.29 2.06 17.84
CA LEU A 109 4.89 2.44 17.95
C LEU A 109 4.08 1.47 18.83
N THR A 110 4.33 0.16 18.72
CA THR A 110 3.65 -0.86 19.55
C THR A 110 4.07 -0.77 21.00
N ARG A 111 5.36 -0.57 21.28
CA ARG A 111 5.88 -0.43 22.65
C ARG A 111 5.31 0.78 23.40
N HIS A 112 4.97 1.84 22.65
CA HIS A 112 4.41 3.08 23.18
C HIS A 112 2.89 3.19 22.99
N ASP A 113 2.19 2.05 22.80
CA ASP A 113 0.73 1.96 22.65
C ASP A 113 0.15 2.88 21.55
N ALA A 114 0.99 3.28 20.60
CA ALA A 114 0.60 4.13 19.48
C ALA A 114 -0.05 3.36 18.31
N VAL A 115 -0.33 2.07 18.47
CA VAL A 115 -1.00 1.21 17.46
C VAL A 115 -2.29 0.65 18.04
N THR A 116 -3.42 1.01 17.42
CA THR A 116 -4.70 0.37 17.73
C THR A 116 -4.85 -0.91 16.90
N PRO A 117 -4.99 -2.09 17.51
CA PRO A 117 -5.23 -3.34 16.78
C PRO A 117 -6.56 -3.30 16.04
N GLU A 118 -6.58 -3.71 14.77
CA GLU A 118 -7.80 -3.89 14.00
C GLU A 118 -7.94 -5.37 13.58
N PRO A 119 -8.58 -6.21 14.41
CA PRO A 119 -8.67 -7.66 14.18
C PRO A 119 -9.41 -8.06 12.89
N ARG A 120 -10.25 -7.15 12.36
CA ARG A 120 -11.05 -7.38 11.14
C ARG A 120 -10.26 -7.16 9.83
N LYS A 121 -9.04 -6.65 9.89
CA LYS A 121 -8.20 -6.49 8.69
C LYS A 121 -7.77 -7.85 8.15
N ARG A 122 -8.21 -8.16 6.92
CA ARG A 122 -7.76 -9.36 6.21
C ARG A 122 -6.29 -9.25 5.78
N PRO A 123 -5.54 -10.37 5.76
CA PRO A 123 -4.16 -10.39 5.27
C PRO A 123 -4.05 -9.89 3.83
N ARG A 124 -2.96 -9.19 3.50
CA ARG A 124 -2.71 -8.66 2.14
C ARG A 124 -2.65 -9.74 1.05
N SER A 125 -2.20 -10.93 1.39
CA SER A 125 -2.10 -12.09 0.49
C SER A 125 -3.46 -12.59 -0.02
N SER A 126 -4.57 -12.21 0.63
CA SER A 126 -5.92 -12.64 0.22
C SER A 126 -6.54 -11.79 -0.91
N TYR A 127 -5.84 -10.75 -1.41
CA TYR A 127 -6.37 -9.86 -2.44
C TYR A 127 -5.64 -10.07 -3.77
N ILE A 128 -6.38 -10.45 -4.81
CA ILE A 128 -5.93 -10.38 -6.19
C ILE A 128 -6.03 -8.91 -6.63
N ARG A 129 -4.89 -8.29 -6.98
CA ARG A 129 -4.85 -6.88 -7.37
C ARG A 129 -4.72 -6.77 -8.89
N PHE A 130 -5.73 -6.19 -9.52
CA PHE A 130 -5.57 -5.61 -10.85
C PHE A 130 -4.89 -4.23 -10.70
N GLN A 131 -3.93 -3.93 -11.56
CA GLN A 131 -3.34 -2.62 -11.69
C GLN A 131 -3.08 -2.37 -13.18
N ALA A 132 -3.51 -1.23 -13.69
CA ALA A 132 -3.17 -0.77 -15.03
C ALA A 132 -1.65 -0.60 -15.16
N ALA A 133 -1.10 -0.91 -16.32
CA ALA A 133 0.35 -0.84 -16.54
C ALA A 133 0.81 0.59 -16.85
N MET A 134 -0.06 1.43 -17.43
CA MET A 134 0.24 2.79 -17.85
C MET A 134 -0.76 3.80 -17.28
N PRO A 135 -0.33 5.06 -17.05
CA PRO A 135 -1.27 6.16 -16.81
C PRO A 135 -2.29 6.26 -17.94
N ASN A 136 -3.48 6.70 -17.64
CA ASN A 136 -4.62 6.79 -18.56
C ASN A 136 -5.08 5.45 -19.17
N GLU A 137 -4.49 4.32 -18.79
CA GLU A 137 -4.98 3.02 -19.22
C GLU A 137 -6.36 2.71 -18.63
N CYS A 138 -6.58 3.08 -17.38
CA CYS A 138 -7.85 2.89 -16.70
C CYS A 138 -8.05 3.99 -15.67
N TRP A 139 -9.14 4.76 -15.81
CA TRP A 139 -9.58 5.68 -14.78
C TRP A 139 -10.67 5.05 -13.93
N GLN A 140 -10.49 5.10 -12.62
CA GLN A 140 -11.54 4.71 -11.68
C GLN A 140 -12.36 5.92 -11.27
N SER A 141 -13.68 5.76 -11.19
CA SER A 141 -14.57 6.78 -10.64
C SER A 141 -15.57 6.17 -9.68
N ASP A 142 -15.82 6.92 -8.63
CA ASP A 142 -16.85 6.68 -7.64
C ASP A 142 -17.22 8.01 -6.98
N PHE A 143 -18.36 8.07 -6.31
CA PHE A 143 -18.75 9.23 -5.53
C PHE A 143 -19.07 8.85 -4.10
N THR A 144 -18.93 9.82 -3.21
CA THR A 144 -19.12 9.59 -1.80
C THR A 144 -19.80 10.79 -1.16
N HIS A 145 -20.56 10.52 -0.12
CA HIS A 145 -21.29 11.52 0.64
C HIS A 145 -20.38 12.25 1.65
N TYR A 146 -20.60 13.56 1.80
CA TYR A 146 -19.95 14.38 2.83
C TYR A 146 -20.95 15.38 3.46
N PRO A 147 -21.05 15.45 4.81
CA PRO A 147 -21.91 16.41 5.49
C PRO A 147 -21.27 17.81 5.46
N LEU A 148 -22.09 18.84 5.36
CA LEU A 148 -21.71 20.24 5.56
C LEU A 148 -22.23 20.73 6.92
N THR A 149 -21.59 21.77 7.46
CA THR A 149 -22.02 22.35 8.74
C THR A 149 -23.33 23.14 8.64
N ASP A 150 -23.64 23.72 7.46
CA ASP A 150 -24.95 24.30 7.16
C ASP A 150 -25.97 23.19 6.83
N THR A 151 -26.50 22.57 7.86
CA THR A 151 -27.51 21.51 7.73
C THR A 151 -28.91 22.06 7.33
N ALA A 152 -29.15 23.36 7.43
CA ALA A 152 -30.40 23.96 7.00
C ALA A 152 -30.49 23.99 5.46
N THR A 153 -29.42 24.40 4.79
CA THR A 153 -29.34 24.43 3.31
C THR A 153 -29.02 23.07 2.71
N PHE A 154 -28.27 22.24 3.45
CA PHE A 154 -27.79 20.92 3.00
C PHE A 154 -28.14 19.81 4.01
N PRO A 155 -29.44 19.53 4.24
CA PRO A 155 -29.87 18.56 5.25
C PRO A 155 -29.39 17.13 5.01
N LYS A 156 -29.11 16.80 3.74
CA LYS A 156 -28.53 15.51 3.34
C LYS A 156 -27.03 15.58 3.02
N GLY A 157 -26.38 16.74 3.28
CA GLY A 157 -25.01 16.98 2.84
C GLY A 157 -24.87 17.08 1.32
N VAL A 158 -23.69 16.74 0.82
CA VAL A 158 -23.32 16.83 -0.60
C VAL A 158 -22.59 15.55 -1.03
N GLU A 159 -22.46 15.37 -2.35
CA GLU A 159 -21.75 14.24 -2.94
C GLU A 159 -20.45 14.72 -3.61
N ILE A 160 -19.37 13.99 -3.39
CA ILE A 160 -18.04 14.26 -3.95
C ILE A 160 -17.74 13.19 -4.98
N ILE A 161 -17.61 13.56 -6.26
CA ILE A 161 -17.15 12.67 -7.32
C ILE A 161 -15.63 12.72 -7.46
N THR A 162 -15.02 11.58 -7.72
CA THR A 162 -13.58 11.42 -7.89
C THR A 162 -13.28 10.70 -9.20
N TRP A 163 -12.28 11.20 -9.94
CA TRP A 163 -11.62 10.49 -11.02
C TRP A 163 -10.17 10.22 -10.63
N LEU A 164 -9.78 8.94 -10.62
CA LEU A 164 -8.48 8.47 -10.15
C LEU A 164 -7.81 7.62 -11.23
N ASP A 165 -6.55 7.90 -11.54
CA ASP A 165 -5.76 7.03 -12.40
C ASP A 165 -5.41 5.71 -11.69
N ASP A 166 -5.72 4.58 -12.32
CA ASP A 166 -5.53 3.25 -11.74
C ASP A 166 -4.06 2.87 -11.59
N CYS A 167 -3.20 3.30 -12.51
CA CYS A 167 -1.77 2.98 -12.51
C CYS A 167 -1.04 3.74 -11.41
N THR A 168 -1.14 5.05 -11.43
CA THR A 168 -0.32 5.96 -10.60
C THR A 168 -1.01 6.44 -9.33
N ARG A 169 -2.32 6.18 -9.19
CA ARG A 169 -3.16 6.75 -8.10
C ARG A 169 -3.32 8.26 -8.19
N TYR A 170 -2.97 8.88 -9.31
CA TYR A 170 -3.11 10.31 -9.51
C TYR A 170 -4.59 10.72 -9.46
N ALA A 171 -4.93 11.67 -8.61
CA ALA A 171 -6.26 12.24 -8.50
C ALA A 171 -6.47 13.26 -9.63
N LEU A 172 -7.08 12.80 -10.71
CA LEU A 172 -7.32 13.58 -11.93
C LEU A 172 -8.31 14.71 -11.70
N HIS A 173 -9.42 14.39 -11.04
CA HIS A 173 -10.47 15.34 -10.72
C HIS A 173 -11.19 14.94 -9.43
N VAL A 174 -11.51 15.95 -8.62
CA VAL A 174 -12.33 15.80 -7.41
C VAL A 174 -13.23 17.02 -7.32
N SER A 175 -14.54 16.83 -7.23
CA SER A 175 -15.47 17.96 -7.09
C SER A 175 -16.70 17.61 -6.27
N ALA A 176 -17.23 18.63 -5.55
CA ALA A 176 -18.42 18.52 -4.72
C ALA A 176 -19.65 19.05 -5.46
N HIS A 177 -20.79 18.35 -5.30
CA HIS A 177 -22.06 18.67 -5.92
C HIS A 177 -23.22 18.37 -4.96
N ARG A 178 -24.38 19.04 -5.13
CA ARG A 178 -25.59 18.72 -4.33
C ARG A 178 -26.00 17.25 -4.47
N ALA A 179 -25.93 16.74 -5.70
CA ALA A 179 -26.18 15.34 -6.03
C ALA A 179 -25.43 14.99 -7.32
N ILE A 180 -24.96 13.76 -7.45
CA ILE A 180 -24.30 13.28 -8.66
C ILE A 180 -25.35 12.78 -9.64
N THR A 181 -25.33 13.35 -10.83
CA THR A 181 -26.18 12.99 -11.98
C THR A 181 -25.30 12.54 -13.14
N THR A 182 -25.87 11.86 -14.14
CA THR A 182 -25.15 11.49 -15.37
C THR A 182 -24.55 12.71 -16.07
N THR A 183 -25.23 13.87 -16.02
CA THR A 183 -24.72 15.14 -16.57
C THR A 183 -23.43 15.57 -15.84
N ILE A 184 -23.40 15.49 -14.52
CA ILE A 184 -22.21 15.84 -13.71
C ILE A 184 -21.09 14.83 -13.95
N VAL A 185 -21.39 13.53 -14.01
CA VAL A 185 -20.40 12.50 -14.37
C VAL A 185 -19.75 12.80 -15.71
N THR A 186 -20.57 13.11 -16.73
CA THR A 186 -20.10 13.43 -18.08
C THR A 186 -19.27 14.72 -18.11
N ALA A 187 -19.73 15.77 -17.43
CA ALA A 187 -19.04 17.06 -17.37
C ALA A 187 -17.67 16.95 -16.66
N THR A 188 -17.62 16.25 -15.52
CA THR A 188 -16.39 16.05 -14.77
C THR A 188 -15.39 15.14 -15.50
N PHE A 189 -15.88 14.12 -16.22
CA PHE A 189 -15.07 13.29 -17.09
C PHE A 189 -14.45 14.10 -18.24
N ARG A 190 -15.26 14.92 -18.95
CA ARG A 190 -14.78 15.82 -20.00
C ARG A 190 -13.72 16.79 -19.49
N LYS A 191 -13.96 17.39 -18.31
CA LYS A 191 -13.01 18.31 -17.68
C LYS A 191 -11.70 17.63 -17.36
N ALA A 192 -11.74 16.43 -16.78
CA ALA A 192 -10.55 15.63 -16.52
C ALA A 192 -9.82 15.25 -17.82
N ALA A 193 -10.56 14.80 -18.84
CA ALA A 193 -9.98 14.43 -20.13
C ALA A 193 -9.35 15.63 -20.88
N GLY A 194 -9.92 16.81 -20.78
CA GLY A 194 -9.35 18.04 -21.34
C GLY A 194 -8.02 18.44 -20.70
N GLN A 195 -7.79 18.08 -19.43
CA GLN A 195 -6.56 18.39 -18.71
C GLN A 195 -5.49 17.29 -18.83
N HIS A 196 -5.91 16.03 -18.90
CA HIS A 196 -5.04 14.88 -18.71
C HIS A 196 -4.97 13.95 -19.93
N GLY A 197 -5.73 14.21 -20.96
CA GLY A 197 -5.91 13.33 -22.13
C GLY A 197 -7.04 12.30 -21.89
N ILE A 198 -7.56 11.75 -22.97
CA ILE A 198 -8.67 10.78 -22.95
C ILE A 198 -8.13 9.41 -22.51
N PRO A 199 -8.71 8.76 -21.51
CA PRO A 199 -8.24 7.44 -21.06
C PRO A 199 -8.65 6.33 -22.03
N ALA A 200 -7.91 5.22 -22.04
CA ALA A 200 -8.25 4.04 -22.81
C ALA A 200 -9.48 3.30 -22.24
N SER A 201 -9.71 3.37 -20.93
CA SER A 201 -10.88 2.75 -20.30
C SER A 201 -11.27 3.44 -19.00
N THR A 202 -12.52 3.24 -18.59
CA THR A 202 -13.02 3.62 -17.27
C THR A 202 -13.47 2.40 -16.48
N LEU A 203 -13.37 2.46 -15.17
CA LEU A 203 -13.87 1.45 -14.23
C LEU A 203 -14.74 2.14 -13.18
N THR A 204 -16.02 1.81 -13.18
CA THR A 204 -17.02 2.39 -12.27
C THR A 204 -17.86 1.28 -11.64
N ASP A 205 -18.68 1.64 -10.67
CA ASP A 205 -19.75 0.76 -10.20
C ASP A 205 -20.87 0.64 -11.26
N ASN A 206 -21.95 -0.07 -10.90
CA ASN A 206 -23.12 -0.24 -11.75
C ASN A 206 -24.23 0.80 -11.46
N GLY A 207 -23.90 1.89 -10.77
CA GLY A 207 -24.86 2.97 -10.51
C GLY A 207 -25.44 3.56 -11.81
N MET A 208 -26.73 3.90 -11.81
CA MET A 208 -27.44 4.40 -13.00
C MET A 208 -26.84 5.68 -13.59
N VAL A 209 -26.09 6.43 -12.80
CA VAL A 209 -25.37 7.62 -13.26
C VAL A 209 -24.19 7.27 -14.19
N TYR A 210 -23.61 6.08 -14.03
CA TYR A 210 -22.52 5.58 -14.87
C TYR A 210 -23.01 4.65 -15.97
N THR A 211 -24.01 3.80 -15.70
CA THR A 211 -24.51 2.82 -16.67
C THR A 211 -25.97 2.49 -16.45
N VAL A 212 -26.71 2.41 -17.53
CA VAL A 212 -28.12 1.90 -17.50
C VAL A 212 -28.23 0.44 -17.89
N ARG A 213 -27.10 -0.26 -18.02
CA ARG A 213 -27.03 -1.66 -18.46
C ARG A 213 -27.94 -2.61 -17.67
N LEU A 214 -28.07 -2.39 -16.36
CA LEU A 214 -28.91 -3.19 -15.46
C LEU A 214 -30.34 -2.63 -15.30
N ALA A 215 -30.64 -1.48 -15.92
CA ALA A 215 -31.98 -0.90 -15.91
C ALA A 215 -32.80 -1.39 -17.12
N SER A 216 -34.11 -1.25 -17.05
CA SER A 216 -35.04 -1.66 -18.14
C SER A 216 -34.71 -1.00 -19.48
N ILE A 217 -34.21 0.24 -19.48
CA ILE A 217 -33.75 0.96 -20.67
C ILE A 217 -32.51 0.30 -21.28
N GLY A 218 -31.55 -0.15 -20.45
CA GLY A 218 -30.35 -0.86 -20.89
C GLY A 218 -30.66 -2.22 -21.50
N HIS A 219 -31.64 -2.94 -20.99
CA HIS A 219 -32.12 -4.21 -21.57
C HIS A 219 -32.72 -4.04 -22.97
N ARG A 220 -33.20 -2.83 -23.32
CA ARG A 220 -33.68 -2.48 -24.65
C ARG A 220 -32.63 -1.84 -25.55
N GLY A 221 -31.33 -1.88 -25.16
CA GLY A 221 -30.23 -1.28 -25.91
C GLY A 221 -30.04 0.22 -25.69
N GLY A 222 -30.77 0.83 -24.73
CA GLY A 222 -30.63 2.25 -24.38
C GLY A 222 -29.32 2.52 -23.66
N ARG A 223 -28.82 3.75 -23.75
CA ARG A 223 -27.59 4.25 -23.10
C ARG A 223 -27.89 5.61 -22.45
N ASN A 224 -27.15 5.88 -21.35
CA ASN A 224 -27.17 7.21 -20.77
C ASN A 224 -26.12 8.14 -21.44
N GLY A 225 -26.14 9.43 -21.10
CA GLY A 225 -25.26 10.44 -21.72
C GLY A 225 -23.75 10.14 -21.48
N PHE A 226 -23.38 9.52 -20.38
CA PHE A 226 -22.00 9.13 -20.12
C PHE A 226 -21.57 7.95 -21.00
N GLU A 227 -22.40 6.93 -21.15
CA GLU A 227 -22.14 5.78 -22.03
C GLU A 227 -22.04 6.20 -23.50
N HIS A 228 -22.84 7.19 -23.96
CA HIS A 228 -22.69 7.80 -25.27
C HIS A 228 -21.33 8.49 -25.40
N GLN A 229 -20.94 9.32 -24.43
CA GLN A 229 -19.66 10.01 -24.44
C GLN A 229 -18.47 9.07 -24.52
N LEU A 230 -18.48 7.96 -23.74
CA LEU A 230 -17.42 6.96 -23.77
C LEU A 230 -17.31 6.30 -25.15
N ARG A 231 -18.46 6.00 -25.78
CA ARG A 231 -18.50 5.41 -27.11
C ARG A 231 -17.94 6.36 -28.17
N ASP A 232 -18.36 7.62 -28.16
CA ASP A 232 -17.92 8.65 -29.13
C ASP A 232 -16.39 8.85 -29.03
N TRP A 233 -15.80 8.66 -27.85
CA TRP A 233 -14.38 8.80 -27.63
C TRP A 233 -13.62 7.47 -27.65
N HIS A 234 -14.25 6.39 -28.05
CA HIS A 234 -13.66 5.03 -28.10
C HIS A 234 -13.09 4.56 -26.75
N VAL A 235 -13.65 5.04 -25.64
CA VAL A 235 -13.24 4.66 -24.29
C VAL A 235 -13.97 3.39 -23.87
N ILE A 236 -13.23 2.35 -23.45
CA ILE A 236 -13.83 1.10 -23.00
C ILE A 236 -14.42 1.29 -21.60
N GLN A 237 -15.74 1.07 -21.47
CA GLN A 237 -16.38 1.06 -20.17
C GLN A 237 -16.23 -0.30 -19.49
N LYS A 238 -15.68 -0.31 -18.29
CA LYS A 238 -15.62 -1.46 -17.39
C LYS A 238 -16.49 -1.17 -16.18
N ASN A 239 -17.28 -2.14 -15.77
CA ASN A 239 -18.10 -2.03 -14.57
C ASN A 239 -17.66 -3.10 -13.57
N SER A 240 -17.74 -2.78 -12.28
CA SER A 240 -17.52 -3.76 -11.23
C SER A 240 -18.52 -4.93 -11.35
N ARG A 241 -18.10 -6.14 -10.99
CA ARG A 241 -19.06 -7.25 -10.88
C ARG A 241 -20.03 -6.95 -9.75
N PRO A 242 -21.34 -7.20 -9.93
CA PRO A 242 -22.30 -7.08 -8.84
C PRO A 242 -21.82 -7.86 -7.61
N ASN A 243 -21.91 -7.26 -6.43
CA ASN A 243 -21.48 -7.85 -5.15
C ASN A 243 -19.98 -8.23 -5.02
N HIS A 244 -19.09 -7.65 -5.85
CA HIS A 244 -17.66 -7.85 -5.73
C HIS A 244 -16.97 -6.52 -5.33
N PRO A 245 -16.84 -6.21 -4.02
CA PRO A 245 -16.33 -4.92 -3.51
C PRO A 245 -14.85 -4.66 -3.82
N THR A 246 -14.12 -5.64 -4.35
CA THR A 246 -12.67 -5.50 -4.58
C THR A 246 -12.30 -4.75 -5.86
N THR A 247 -13.25 -4.45 -6.74
CA THR A 247 -12.97 -3.92 -8.07
C THR A 247 -12.64 -2.42 -8.04
N CYS A 248 -13.37 -1.63 -7.24
CA CYS A 248 -13.16 -0.18 -7.06
C CYS A 248 -12.37 0.21 -5.79
N GLY A 249 -11.73 -0.74 -5.13
CA GLY A 249 -11.07 -0.56 -3.83
C GLY A 249 -9.95 0.52 -3.79
N LYS A 250 -9.48 1.00 -4.95
CA LYS A 250 -8.47 2.06 -5.01
C LYS A 250 -9.11 3.44 -4.82
N VAL A 251 -10.20 3.71 -5.51
CA VAL A 251 -10.95 4.96 -5.35
C VAL A 251 -11.64 5.03 -3.99
N GLU A 252 -12.15 3.91 -3.47
CA GLU A 252 -12.68 3.83 -2.10
C GLU A 252 -11.61 4.20 -1.06
N ARG A 253 -10.40 3.67 -1.23
CA ARG A 253 -9.26 3.99 -0.35
C ARG A 253 -8.82 5.44 -0.46
N PHE A 254 -8.87 6.01 -1.67
CA PHE A 254 -8.65 7.43 -1.88
C PHE A 254 -9.68 8.27 -1.14
N GLN A 255 -10.97 7.94 -1.28
CA GLN A 255 -12.07 8.63 -0.58
C GLN A 255 -11.94 8.55 0.94
N GLN A 256 -11.51 7.41 1.48
CA GLN A 256 -11.24 7.29 2.92
C GLN A 256 -10.12 8.23 3.36
N THR A 257 -9.03 8.31 2.59
CA THR A 257 -7.90 9.21 2.85
C THR A 257 -8.36 10.67 2.80
N MET A 258 -9.12 11.03 1.77
CA MET A 258 -9.71 12.37 1.61
C MET A 258 -10.60 12.75 2.79
N LYS A 259 -11.52 11.88 3.19
CA LYS A 259 -12.42 12.13 4.32
C LYS A 259 -11.66 12.31 5.64
N ASN A 260 -10.62 11.53 5.88
CA ASN A 260 -9.79 11.69 7.08
C ASN A 260 -9.08 13.04 7.08
N TRP A 261 -8.52 13.45 5.93
CA TRP A 261 -7.88 14.74 5.78
C TRP A 261 -8.87 15.90 5.94
N LEU A 262 -10.06 15.81 5.37
CA LEU A 262 -11.11 16.83 5.52
C LEU A 262 -11.55 16.97 6.98
N ARG A 263 -11.75 15.88 7.73
CA ARG A 263 -12.13 15.90 9.14
C ARG A 263 -11.07 16.54 10.04
N ALA A 264 -9.79 16.45 9.64
CA ALA A 264 -8.69 17.05 10.38
C ALA A 264 -8.53 18.57 10.13
N GLN A 265 -9.30 19.16 9.20
CA GLN A 265 -9.22 20.58 8.98
C GLN A 265 -9.80 21.37 10.15
N PRO A 266 -9.16 22.48 10.56
CA PRO A 266 -9.57 23.26 11.73
C PRO A 266 -10.96 23.88 11.56
N ALA A 267 -11.35 24.23 10.33
CA ALA A 267 -12.68 24.71 10.00
C ALA A 267 -13.39 23.70 9.07
N GLN A 268 -14.58 23.26 9.47
CA GLN A 268 -15.39 22.38 8.62
C GLN A 268 -16.25 23.21 7.67
N PRO A 269 -16.40 22.80 6.39
CA PRO A 269 -17.06 23.60 5.37
C PRO A 269 -18.58 23.70 5.61
N ALA A 270 -19.12 24.89 5.43
CA ALA A 270 -20.56 25.15 5.45
C ALA A 270 -21.19 25.14 4.04
N THR A 271 -20.40 25.48 3.03
CA THR A 271 -20.85 25.60 1.64
C THR A 271 -20.10 24.64 0.70
N ILE A 272 -20.67 24.45 -0.51
CA ILE A 272 -20.01 23.65 -1.55
C ILE A 272 -18.69 24.30 -1.99
N ASP A 273 -18.63 25.62 -2.07
CA ASP A 273 -17.44 26.34 -2.51
C ASP A 273 -16.30 26.23 -1.50
N GLU A 274 -16.60 26.33 -0.20
CA GLU A 274 -15.64 26.07 0.86
C GLU A 274 -15.11 24.64 0.84
N LEU A 275 -16.00 23.67 0.65
CA LEU A 275 -15.61 22.27 0.48
C LEU A 275 -14.75 22.09 -0.77
N GLN A 276 -15.10 22.72 -1.89
CA GLN A 276 -14.33 22.63 -3.12
C GLN A 276 -12.91 23.20 -2.95
N ALA A 277 -12.77 24.32 -2.27
CA ALA A 277 -11.44 24.88 -1.96
C ALA A 277 -10.58 23.90 -1.14
N LEU A 278 -11.18 23.21 -0.16
CA LEU A 278 -10.51 22.15 0.60
C LEU A 278 -10.14 20.94 -0.28
N LEU A 279 -11.05 20.51 -1.14
CA LEU A 279 -10.80 19.40 -2.06
C LEU A 279 -9.67 19.70 -3.06
N ASP A 280 -9.59 20.93 -3.56
CA ASP A 280 -8.53 21.35 -4.46
C ASP A 280 -7.16 21.38 -3.76
N ARG A 281 -7.12 21.82 -2.49
CA ARG A 281 -5.92 21.76 -1.65
C ARG A 281 -5.52 20.31 -1.39
N PHE A 282 -6.46 19.47 -0.96
CA PHE A 282 -6.22 18.05 -0.73
C PHE A 282 -5.69 17.35 -1.99
N ARG A 283 -6.30 17.59 -3.16
CA ARG A 283 -5.89 16.98 -4.44
C ARG A 283 -4.45 17.34 -4.80
N ARG A 284 -4.05 18.62 -4.64
CA ARG A 284 -2.66 19.05 -4.87
C ARG A 284 -1.72 18.32 -3.93
N GLU A 285 -1.99 18.35 -2.62
CA GLU A 285 -1.16 17.72 -1.60
C GLU A 285 -1.06 16.21 -1.79
N TYR A 286 -2.18 15.54 -2.06
CA TYR A 286 -2.23 14.10 -2.34
C TYR A 286 -1.36 13.73 -3.54
N ASN A 287 -1.40 14.49 -4.61
CA ASN A 287 -0.66 14.19 -5.83
C ASN A 287 0.84 14.51 -5.71
N THR A 288 1.23 15.61 -5.03
CA THR A 288 2.60 16.14 -5.10
C THR A 288 3.44 15.87 -3.87
N THR A 289 2.85 15.75 -2.69
CA THR A 289 3.62 15.66 -1.43
C THR A 289 3.43 14.34 -0.69
N ARG A 290 2.31 13.64 -0.91
CA ARG A 290 2.01 12.42 -0.18
C ARG A 290 2.73 11.21 -0.78
N PRO A 291 3.63 10.52 -0.03
CA PRO A 291 4.23 9.27 -0.48
C PRO A 291 3.16 8.18 -0.59
N HIS A 292 3.14 7.44 -1.70
CA HIS A 292 2.15 6.39 -1.89
C HIS A 292 2.75 5.00 -1.75
N ARG A 293 2.32 4.25 -0.72
CA ARG A 293 2.87 2.95 -0.34
C ARG A 293 2.81 1.88 -1.44
N SER A 294 1.86 1.95 -2.36
CA SER A 294 1.72 0.97 -3.44
C SER A 294 2.51 1.35 -4.70
N LEU A 295 3.10 2.53 -4.74
CA LEU A 295 3.92 2.98 -5.85
C LEU A 295 5.39 2.60 -5.65
N PRO A 296 6.17 2.43 -6.74
CA PRO A 296 7.60 2.19 -6.67
C PRO A 296 8.30 3.28 -5.83
N HIS A 297 9.25 2.89 -5.01
CA HIS A 297 10.03 3.79 -4.15
C HIS A 297 9.19 4.74 -3.27
N LYS A 298 7.90 4.40 -3.04
CA LYS A 298 6.94 5.28 -2.36
C LYS A 298 6.81 6.65 -3.03
N ALA A 299 6.95 6.69 -4.35
CA ALA A 299 6.82 7.91 -5.12
C ALA A 299 5.48 8.60 -4.88
N THR A 300 5.42 9.90 -5.13
CA THR A 300 4.15 10.63 -5.19
C THR A 300 3.40 10.27 -6.47
N PRO A 301 2.06 10.33 -6.48
CA PRO A 301 1.28 10.09 -7.69
C PRO A 301 1.73 10.94 -8.88
N ALA A 302 2.00 12.24 -8.68
CA ALA A 302 2.43 13.15 -9.73
C ALA A 302 3.77 12.74 -10.35
N ALA A 303 4.75 12.37 -9.54
CA ALA A 303 6.08 11.97 -10.03
C ALA A 303 6.01 10.83 -11.05
N LEU A 304 5.08 9.86 -10.86
CA LEU A 304 4.89 8.77 -11.81
C LEU A 304 3.97 9.15 -12.96
N TYR A 305 2.90 9.92 -12.69
CA TYR A 305 1.93 10.29 -13.72
C TYR A 305 2.56 11.16 -14.82
N ASP A 306 3.49 12.03 -14.45
CA ASP A 306 4.15 12.97 -15.37
C ASP A 306 5.30 12.34 -16.14
N THR A 307 5.93 11.27 -15.61
CA THR A 307 7.12 10.66 -16.20
C THR A 307 6.82 9.45 -17.12
N ILE A 308 5.71 8.76 -16.91
CA ILE A 308 5.36 7.55 -17.68
C ILE A 308 4.49 7.93 -18.89
N PRO A 309 4.73 7.36 -20.08
CA PRO A 309 3.87 7.54 -21.26
C PRO A 309 2.42 7.18 -20.94
N LYS A 310 1.48 7.95 -21.48
CA LYS A 310 0.05 7.80 -21.21
C LYS A 310 -0.62 6.97 -22.29
N ALA A 311 -1.49 6.05 -21.89
CA ALA A 311 -2.32 5.30 -22.80
C ALA A 311 -3.38 6.21 -23.43
N VAL A 312 -3.78 5.89 -24.65
CA VAL A 312 -4.83 6.57 -25.40
C VAL A 312 -5.93 5.58 -25.82
N PRO A 313 -7.14 6.02 -26.11
CA PRO A 313 -8.18 5.17 -26.69
C PRO A 313 -7.74 4.57 -28.03
N GLY A 314 -8.22 3.36 -28.34
CA GLY A 314 -7.97 2.71 -29.62
C GLY A 314 -9.18 1.95 -30.13
N PRO A 315 -9.32 1.74 -31.47
CA PRO A 315 -10.47 1.08 -32.08
C PRO A 315 -10.61 -0.39 -31.66
N SER A 316 -9.50 -1.08 -31.47
CA SER A 316 -9.44 -2.38 -30.82
C SER A 316 -8.32 -2.33 -29.79
N ARG A 317 -8.65 -2.72 -28.57
CA ARG A 317 -7.63 -2.81 -27.55
C ARG A 317 -7.00 -4.18 -27.61
N ASP A 318 -6.12 -4.34 -28.57
CA ASP A 318 -5.13 -5.41 -28.50
C ASP A 318 -4.12 -5.01 -27.44
N THR A 319 -4.12 -5.72 -26.31
CA THR A 319 -3.22 -5.46 -25.18
C THR A 319 -1.75 -5.63 -25.60
N ASP A 320 -1.50 -6.14 -26.81
CA ASP A 320 -0.21 -6.45 -27.35
C ASP A 320 0.45 -5.27 -28.07
N THR A 321 -0.32 -4.23 -28.44
CA THR A 321 0.16 -3.09 -29.27
C THR A 321 0.58 -1.87 -28.45
N HIS A 322 0.61 -1.92 -27.11
CA HIS A 322 0.96 -0.77 -26.31
C HIS A 322 2.40 -0.83 -25.81
N ASP A 323 3.12 0.25 -26.05
CA ASP A 323 4.38 0.53 -25.35
C ASP A 323 4.11 0.61 -23.85
N ARG A 324 4.71 -0.29 -23.08
CA ARG A 324 4.50 -0.41 -21.63
C ARG A 324 5.82 -0.40 -20.89
N ILE A 325 5.83 0.29 -19.77
CA ILE A 325 6.91 0.19 -18.81
C ILE A 325 6.36 -0.50 -17.55
N ARG A 326 6.98 -1.61 -17.17
CA ARG A 326 6.60 -2.36 -15.99
C ARG A 326 7.78 -2.56 -15.06
N HIS A 327 7.58 -2.31 -13.78
CA HIS A 327 8.53 -2.65 -12.72
C HIS A 327 8.17 -4.02 -12.13
N ASP A 328 9.17 -4.88 -11.99
CA ASP A 328 9.01 -6.22 -11.42
C ASP A 328 10.27 -6.62 -10.63
N ILE A 329 10.22 -7.77 -9.98
CA ILE A 329 11.36 -8.39 -9.30
C ILE A 329 11.50 -9.80 -9.84
N VAL A 330 12.72 -10.16 -10.24
CA VAL A 330 13.01 -11.53 -10.69
C VAL A 330 12.77 -12.51 -9.55
N ASP A 331 11.91 -13.48 -9.77
CA ASP A 331 11.52 -14.49 -8.79
C ASP A 331 12.63 -15.50 -8.47
N LYS A 332 12.37 -16.46 -7.57
CA LYS A 332 13.33 -17.50 -7.19
C LYS A 332 13.68 -18.45 -8.32
N SER A 333 12.83 -18.56 -9.32
CA SER A 333 13.04 -19.38 -10.52
C SER A 333 13.88 -18.66 -11.57
N GLY A 334 14.18 -17.37 -11.35
CA GLY A 334 14.88 -16.52 -12.31
C GLY A 334 13.98 -16.01 -13.42
N THR A 335 12.66 -15.83 -13.12
CA THR A 335 11.67 -15.39 -14.09
C THR A 335 10.98 -14.11 -13.66
N VAL A 336 10.42 -13.41 -14.64
CA VAL A 336 9.42 -12.35 -14.44
C VAL A 336 8.16 -12.69 -15.21
N THR A 337 7.02 -12.19 -14.81
CA THR A 337 5.74 -12.48 -15.45
C THR A 337 5.27 -11.28 -16.26
N LEU A 338 4.66 -11.53 -17.42
CA LEU A 338 4.06 -10.51 -18.27
C LEU A 338 2.73 -11.00 -18.82
N ARG A 339 1.68 -10.16 -18.70
CA ARG A 339 0.38 -10.48 -19.30
C ARG A 339 0.31 -9.91 -20.72
N ILE A 340 0.14 -10.82 -21.70
CA ILE A 340 0.00 -10.51 -23.12
C ILE A 340 -1.21 -11.28 -23.66
N ALA A 341 -2.05 -10.65 -24.49
CA ALA A 341 -3.25 -11.26 -25.06
C ALA A 341 -4.17 -11.92 -23.99
N GLY A 342 -4.28 -11.31 -22.81
CA GLY A 342 -5.07 -11.85 -21.72
C GLY A 342 -4.42 -13.03 -20.97
N GLN A 343 -3.33 -13.60 -21.43
CA GLN A 343 -2.61 -14.74 -20.84
C GLN A 343 -1.35 -14.27 -20.10
N LEU A 344 -1.00 -14.98 -19.04
CA LEU A 344 0.20 -14.71 -18.25
C LEU A 344 1.38 -15.48 -18.85
N ARG A 345 2.41 -14.75 -19.32
CA ARG A 345 3.63 -15.32 -19.85
C ARG A 345 4.76 -15.24 -18.82
N HIS A 346 5.60 -16.25 -18.78
CA HIS A 346 6.76 -16.33 -17.90
C HIS A 346 8.05 -16.10 -18.70
N ILE A 347 8.78 -15.03 -18.41
CA ILE A 347 10.00 -14.64 -19.10
C ILE A 347 11.20 -15.07 -18.26
N GLY A 348 12.01 -16.03 -18.73
CA GLY A 348 13.23 -16.46 -18.06
C GLY A 348 14.31 -15.38 -18.16
N VAL A 349 14.70 -14.75 -17.08
CA VAL A 349 15.81 -13.77 -17.01
C VAL A 349 17.11 -14.46 -16.62
N GLY A 350 17.02 -15.47 -15.76
CA GLY A 350 18.14 -16.25 -15.27
C GLY A 350 18.22 -16.22 -13.73
N ARG A 351 18.60 -17.36 -13.14
CA ARG A 351 18.68 -17.51 -11.66
C ARG A 351 19.75 -16.61 -11.03
N THR A 352 20.78 -16.22 -11.80
CA THR A 352 21.81 -15.27 -11.37
C THR A 352 21.24 -13.89 -11.03
N HIS A 353 20.07 -13.54 -11.56
CA HIS A 353 19.38 -12.27 -11.34
C HIS A 353 18.22 -12.37 -10.33
N THR A 354 18.16 -13.47 -9.57
CA THR A 354 17.10 -13.64 -8.52
C THR A 354 17.07 -12.45 -7.56
N ARG A 355 15.87 -11.94 -7.25
CA ARG A 355 15.61 -10.76 -6.43
C ARG A 355 16.11 -9.42 -7.02
N THR A 356 16.60 -9.39 -8.25
CA THR A 356 16.94 -8.14 -8.93
C THR A 356 15.67 -7.39 -9.29
N HIS A 357 15.61 -6.11 -8.95
CA HIS A 357 14.57 -5.20 -9.41
C HIS A 357 14.81 -4.89 -10.89
N VAL A 358 13.80 -5.05 -11.71
CA VAL A 358 13.89 -4.88 -13.15
C VAL A 358 12.79 -3.96 -13.69
N ILE A 359 13.12 -3.31 -14.80
CA ILE A 359 12.18 -2.56 -15.63
C ILE A 359 12.01 -3.36 -16.93
N LEU A 360 10.77 -3.69 -17.26
CA LEU A 360 10.41 -4.26 -18.55
C LEU A 360 9.95 -3.11 -19.46
N LEU A 361 10.66 -2.89 -20.55
CA LEU A 361 10.21 -2.05 -21.65
C LEU A 361 9.54 -2.97 -22.68
N ILE A 362 8.27 -2.75 -22.93
CA ILE A 362 7.45 -3.60 -23.78
C ILE A 362 6.95 -2.76 -24.94
N GLN A 363 7.25 -3.19 -26.14
CA GLN A 363 6.75 -2.61 -27.40
C GLN A 363 6.18 -3.75 -28.23
N ASP A 364 4.86 -3.78 -28.38
CA ASP A 364 4.14 -4.93 -28.96
C ASP A 364 4.57 -6.26 -28.31
N LEU A 365 5.15 -7.17 -29.06
CA LEU A 365 5.69 -8.43 -28.55
C LEU A 365 7.19 -8.34 -28.19
N GLN A 366 7.84 -7.23 -28.46
CA GLN A 366 9.24 -7.02 -28.08
C GLN A 366 9.34 -6.62 -26.63
N VAL A 367 10.19 -7.28 -25.87
CA VAL A 367 10.40 -7.02 -24.46
C VAL A 367 11.88 -6.88 -24.16
N ARG A 368 12.24 -5.78 -23.49
CA ARG A 368 13.57 -5.56 -22.91
C ARG A 368 13.45 -5.58 -21.40
N VAL A 369 14.24 -6.41 -20.76
CA VAL A 369 14.34 -6.50 -19.30
C VAL A 369 15.62 -5.83 -18.86
N ILE A 370 15.51 -4.76 -18.10
CA ILE A 370 16.61 -3.89 -17.68
C ILE A 370 16.72 -3.95 -16.15
N ASN A 371 17.94 -4.01 -15.64
CA ASN A 371 18.18 -3.84 -14.21
C ASN A 371 17.78 -2.43 -13.79
N ALA A 372 16.85 -2.31 -12.84
CA ALA A 372 16.30 -1.02 -12.41
C ALA A 372 17.32 -0.10 -11.70
N ILE A 373 18.43 -0.69 -11.20
CA ILE A 373 19.45 0.05 -10.44
C ILE A 373 20.63 0.41 -11.35
N THR A 374 21.12 -0.57 -12.15
CA THR A 374 22.33 -0.38 -12.96
C THR A 374 22.04 0.11 -14.38
N GLY A 375 20.80 -0.01 -14.86
CA GLY A 375 20.44 0.26 -16.26
C GLY A 375 20.91 -0.85 -17.25
N GLU A 376 21.50 -1.93 -16.75
CA GLU A 376 22.01 -3.02 -17.59
C GLU A 376 20.86 -3.77 -18.27
N LEU A 377 21.00 -4.03 -19.58
CA LEU A 377 20.09 -4.89 -20.34
C LEU A 377 20.33 -6.35 -19.98
N LEU A 378 19.41 -6.95 -19.20
CA LEU A 378 19.51 -8.35 -18.77
C LEU A 378 19.00 -9.33 -19.83
N ARG A 379 17.98 -8.91 -20.59
CA ARG A 379 17.39 -9.70 -21.65
C ARG A 379 16.63 -8.84 -22.66
N GLU A 380 16.73 -9.22 -23.94
CA GLU A 380 15.84 -8.76 -25.00
C GLU A 380 15.26 -9.99 -25.73
N LEU A 381 13.94 -9.94 -25.98
CA LEU A 381 13.24 -11.03 -26.66
C LEU A 381 12.00 -10.53 -27.38
N THR A 382 11.56 -11.30 -28.37
CA THR A 382 10.20 -11.22 -28.91
C THR A 382 9.37 -12.32 -28.25
N ILE A 383 8.24 -12.00 -27.69
CA ILE A 383 7.33 -12.96 -27.05
C ILE A 383 6.74 -13.87 -28.12
N ASP A 384 6.83 -15.16 -27.88
CA ASP A 384 6.10 -16.18 -28.62
C ASP A 384 4.72 -16.36 -27.99
N PRO A 385 3.62 -16.00 -28.66
CA PRO A 385 2.28 -16.10 -28.10
C PRO A 385 1.78 -17.54 -27.93
N ASP A 386 2.42 -18.52 -28.57
CA ASP A 386 2.03 -19.93 -28.47
C ASP A 386 2.64 -20.66 -27.26
N HIS A 387 3.63 -20.03 -26.61
CA HIS A 387 4.31 -20.60 -25.46
C HIS A 387 4.14 -19.75 -24.20
N ASP A 388 3.70 -20.38 -23.08
CA ASP A 388 3.57 -19.70 -21.79
C ASP A 388 4.91 -19.34 -21.17
N TYR A 389 5.93 -20.18 -21.38
CA TYR A 389 7.27 -19.95 -20.87
C TYR A 389 8.24 -19.57 -21.99
N GLN A 390 8.75 -18.34 -21.89
CA GLN A 390 9.72 -17.78 -22.82
C GLN A 390 11.13 -18.16 -22.38
N ARG A 391 11.66 -19.23 -22.96
CA ARG A 391 12.99 -19.76 -22.62
C ARG A 391 14.09 -18.76 -22.95
N ARG A 392 15.12 -18.71 -22.12
CA ARG A 392 16.36 -18.02 -22.46
C ARG A 392 17.10 -18.85 -23.52
N THR A 393 17.32 -18.28 -24.68
CA THR A 393 18.18 -18.89 -25.67
C THR A 393 19.62 -18.88 -25.13
N PRO A 394 20.35 -20.00 -25.07
CA PRO A 394 21.77 -19.96 -24.72
C PRO A 394 22.50 -19.08 -25.72
N LYS A 395 23.43 -18.25 -25.22
CA LYS A 395 24.38 -17.54 -26.09
C LYS A 395 25.31 -18.53 -26.74
#